data_de8a5cd19a4b8f447dfc58eadd74f1b3
#
_entry.id   de8a5cd19a4b8f447dfc58eadd74f1b3
#
_cell.length_a   1.000
_cell.length_b   1.000
_cell.length_c   1.000
_cell.angle_alpha   90.00
_cell.angle_beta   90.00
_cell.angle_gamma   90.00
#
_symmetry.space_group_name_H-M   'P 1'
#
loop_
_entity.id
_entity.type
_entity.pdbx_description
1 polymer ?
#
loop_
_entity_poly.entity_id
_entity_poly.type
_entity_poly.pdbx_seq_one_letter_code
_entity_poly.pdbx_strand_id
1 'polypeptide(L)'
;MSIVIDKSKCIGCKRCRNVCPGSLIKTDENGKAYIKYPKDCWGCTSCIKECPAYAISFFLGSDIGGMGSKVHTEKNGDILSWLIEKPHGEVIKIDINQKNQTNTKETLCKYFREKEIRYESAFTFR
;
A
#
# COMPACT_ATOMS: atom_id res chain seq x y z
N MET A 1 -0.53 -14.03 0.12
CA MET A 1 -0.48 -12.56 0.18
C MET A 1 0.95 -12.12 0.43
N SER A 2 1.59 -11.42 -0.46
CA SER A 2 2.96 -10.92 -0.30
C SER A 2 3.30 -9.88 -1.36
N ILE A 3 4.46 -9.22 -1.20
CA ILE A 3 5.02 -8.33 -2.21
C ILE A 3 5.85 -9.10 -3.24
N VAL A 4 5.88 -8.55 -4.44
CA VAL A 4 6.77 -9.00 -5.52
C VAL A 4 7.70 -7.84 -5.87
N ILE A 5 9.00 -8.11 -5.91
CA ILE A 5 10.02 -7.10 -6.22
C ILE A 5 10.62 -7.43 -7.59
N ASP A 6 10.48 -6.49 -8.52
CA ASP A 6 11.11 -6.57 -9.83
C ASP A 6 12.56 -6.06 -9.74
N LYS A 7 13.49 -6.98 -9.76
CA LYS A 7 14.92 -6.66 -9.67
C LYS A 7 15.44 -5.83 -10.85
N SER A 8 14.80 -5.91 -12.01
CA SER A 8 15.18 -5.11 -13.18
C SER A 8 14.92 -3.62 -12.99
N LYS A 9 13.86 -3.27 -12.27
CA LYS A 9 13.47 -1.90 -11.93
C LYS A 9 14.13 -1.37 -10.65
N CYS A 10 14.57 -2.26 -9.77
CA CYS A 10 15.16 -1.90 -8.48
C CYS A 10 16.47 -1.13 -8.66
N ILE A 11 16.60 0.04 -8.04
CA ILE A 11 17.80 0.89 -8.07
C ILE A 11 18.71 0.72 -6.85
N GLY A 12 18.35 -0.14 -5.90
CA GLY A 12 19.16 -0.40 -4.71
C GLY A 12 19.17 0.70 -3.66
N CYS A 13 18.16 1.57 -3.63
CA CYS A 13 18.07 2.70 -2.69
C CYS A 13 17.82 2.30 -1.22
N LYS A 14 17.48 1.05 -0.94
CA LYS A 14 17.24 0.48 0.40
C LYS A 14 16.06 1.08 1.19
N ARG A 15 15.27 1.96 0.62
CA ARG A 15 14.10 2.57 1.31
C ARG A 15 13.08 1.54 1.76
N CYS A 16 12.76 0.57 0.90
CA CYS A 16 11.83 -0.52 1.22
C CYS A 16 12.29 -1.36 2.41
N ARG A 17 13.59 -1.60 2.52
CA ARG A 17 14.20 -2.31 3.66
C ARG A 17 14.01 -1.52 4.97
N ASN A 18 14.19 -0.20 4.93
CA ASN A 18 14.13 0.65 6.12
C ASN A 18 12.71 0.81 6.66
N VAL A 19 11.69 0.78 5.79
CA VAL A 19 10.29 0.98 6.19
C VAL A 19 9.54 -0.32 6.51
N CYS A 20 10.12 -1.48 6.21
CA CYS A 20 9.48 -2.75 6.50
C CYS A 20 9.45 -3.02 8.00
N PRO A 21 8.26 -3.03 8.66
CA PRO A 21 8.16 -3.20 10.10
C PRO A 21 8.63 -4.57 10.59
N GLY A 22 8.51 -5.60 9.76
CA GLY A 22 8.97 -6.96 10.06
C GLY A 22 10.42 -7.23 9.66
N SER A 23 11.14 -6.25 9.09
CA SER A 23 12.51 -6.42 8.58
C SER A 23 12.66 -7.58 7.58
N LEU A 24 11.63 -7.82 6.78
CA LEU A 24 11.54 -8.97 5.87
C LEU A 24 12.30 -8.77 4.55
N ILE A 25 12.59 -7.52 4.20
CA ILE A 25 13.28 -7.15 2.95
C ILE A 25 14.78 -7.05 3.22
N LYS A 26 15.57 -7.74 2.39
CA LYS A 26 17.03 -7.73 2.43
C LYS A 26 17.57 -7.27 1.08
N THR A 27 18.87 -7.04 1.02
CA THR A 27 19.59 -6.74 -0.21
C THR A 27 20.50 -7.89 -0.60
N ASP A 28 20.55 -8.21 -1.88
CA ASP A 28 21.45 -9.22 -2.42
C ASP A 28 22.87 -8.64 -2.67
N GLU A 29 23.77 -9.47 -3.19
CA GLU A 29 25.16 -9.09 -3.51
C GLU A 29 25.25 -7.94 -4.52
N ASN A 30 24.24 -7.82 -5.41
CA ASN A 30 24.13 -6.75 -6.40
C ASN A 30 23.49 -5.47 -5.86
N GLY A 31 23.17 -5.43 -4.57
CA GLY A 31 22.48 -4.31 -3.93
C GLY A 31 20.98 -4.23 -4.24
N LYS A 32 20.41 -5.24 -4.89
CA LYS A 32 18.98 -5.30 -5.22
C LYS A 32 18.17 -5.83 -4.04
N ALA A 33 16.98 -5.28 -3.85
CA ALA A 33 16.09 -5.73 -2.80
C ALA A 33 15.42 -7.07 -3.14
N TYR A 34 15.22 -7.91 -2.13
CA TYR A 34 14.40 -9.11 -2.20
C TYR A 34 13.69 -9.35 -0.87
N ILE A 35 12.55 -10.00 -0.91
CA ILE A 35 11.86 -10.42 0.32
C ILE A 35 12.38 -11.78 0.76
N LYS A 36 12.92 -11.84 1.99
CA LYS A 36 13.49 -13.07 2.55
C LYS A 36 12.41 -14.00 3.12
N TYR A 37 11.40 -13.42 3.74
CA TYR A 37 10.33 -14.15 4.41
C TYR A 37 8.96 -13.72 3.87
N PRO A 38 8.57 -14.16 2.66
CA PRO A 38 7.33 -13.68 2.03
C PRO A 38 6.05 -14.08 2.79
N LYS A 39 6.08 -15.21 3.51
CA LYS A 39 4.94 -15.69 4.31
C LYS A 39 4.66 -14.82 5.53
N ASP A 40 5.65 -14.08 6.02
CA ASP A 40 5.54 -13.23 7.20
C ASP A 40 5.12 -11.79 6.83
N CYS A 41 4.89 -11.52 5.56
CA CYS A 41 4.49 -10.20 5.08
C CYS A 41 3.13 -9.78 5.65
N TRP A 42 3.09 -8.61 6.28
CA TRP A 42 1.88 -8.09 6.93
C TRP A 42 0.91 -7.40 5.96
N GLY A 43 1.31 -7.18 4.72
CA GLY A 43 0.50 -6.47 3.73
C GLY A 43 0.32 -4.99 4.02
N CYS A 44 1.20 -4.37 4.80
CA CYS A 44 1.12 -2.96 5.19
C CYS A 44 1.36 -1.96 4.04
N THR A 45 1.89 -2.42 2.90
CA THR A 45 2.15 -1.63 1.68
C THR A 45 3.15 -0.48 1.80
N SER A 46 3.81 -0.30 2.95
CA SER A 46 4.78 0.78 3.18
C SER A 46 5.92 0.75 2.17
N CYS A 47 6.47 -0.43 1.87
CA CYS A 47 7.55 -0.60 0.90
C CYS A 47 7.14 -0.19 -0.53
N ILE A 48 5.90 -0.43 -0.90
CA ILE A 48 5.37 -0.06 -2.22
C ILE A 48 5.33 1.46 -2.38
N LYS A 49 4.85 2.16 -1.35
CA LYS A 49 4.76 3.64 -1.34
C LYS A 49 6.13 4.31 -1.31
N GLU A 50 7.11 3.68 -0.66
CA GLU A 50 8.47 4.22 -0.53
C GLU A 50 9.35 3.97 -1.76
N CYS A 51 9.00 3.02 -2.63
CA CYS A 51 9.82 2.69 -3.79
C CYS A 51 9.76 3.77 -4.86
N PRO A 52 10.86 4.53 -5.11
CA PRO A 52 10.85 5.58 -6.14
C PRO A 52 10.90 5.03 -7.56
N ALA A 53 11.34 3.79 -7.73
CA ALA A 53 11.47 3.11 -9.02
C ALA A 53 10.22 2.30 -9.40
N TYR A 54 9.18 2.28 -8.54
CA TYR A 54 7.98 1.47 -8.74
C TYR A 54 8.26 -0.02 -9.01
N ALA A 55 9.32 -0.54 -8.37
CA ALA A 55 9.77 -1.90 -8.54
C ALA A 55 8.99 -2.93 -7.71
N ILE A 56 8.15 -2.47 -6.78
CA ILE A 56 7.45 -3.32 -5.82
C ILE A 56 5.95 -3.28 -6.11
N SER A 57 5.36 -4.46 -6.22
CA SER A 57 3.91 -4.63 -6.31
C SER A 57 3.43 -5.60 -5.23
N PHE A 58 2.18 -5.45 -4.83
CA PHE A 58 1.53 -6.34 -3.89
C PHE A 58 0.71 -7.38 -4.64
N PHE A 59 1.01 -8.65 -4.42
CA PHE A 59 0.30 -9.76 -5.04
C PHE A 59 -0.95 -10.11 -4.21
N LEU A 60 -2.10 -9.97 -4.84
CA LEU A 60 -3.40 -10.29 -4.27
C LEU A 60 -3.79 -11.71 -4.66
N GLY A 61 -3.46 -12.65 -3.81
CA GLY A 61 -3.76 -14.07 -4.04
C GLY A 61 -5.21 -14.43 -3.73
N SER A 62 -5.53 -15.71 -3.89
CA SER A 62 -6.85 -16.27 -3.57
C SER A 62 -7.18 -16.20 -2.06
N ASP A 63 -6.16 -16.15 -1.21
CA ASP A 63 -6.26 -16.00 0.25
C ASP A 63 -7.02 -14.73 0.69
N ILE A 64 -6.96 -13.67 -0.14
CA ILE A 64 -7.68 -12.41 0.10
C ILE A 64 -8.69 -12.08 -1.01
N GLY A 65 -9.05 -13.05 -1.83
CA GLY A 65 -10.01 -12.87 -2.91
C GLY A 65 -9.51 -12.05 -4.09
N GLY A 66 -8.21 -11.80 -4.20
CA GLY A 66 -7.62 -10.98 -5.27
C GLY A 66 -7.41 -11.68 -6.60
N MET A 67 -7.56 -12.99 -6.63
CA MET A 67 -7.50 -13.84 -7.84
C MET A 67 -6.25 -13.66 -8.70
N GLY A 68 -5.12 -13.29 -8.11
CA GLY A 68 -3.85 -13.05 -8.82
C GLY A 68 -3.66 -11.63 -9.33
N SER A 69 -4.48 -10.70 -8.91
CA SER A 69 -4.29 -9.27 -9.20
C SER A 69 -3.02 -8.73 -8.54
N LYS A 70 -2.45 -7.67 -9.10
CA LYS A 70 -1.30 -6.96 -8.55
C LYS A 70 -1.65 -5.52 -8.26
N VAL A 71 -1.14 -4.99 -7.16
CA VAL A 71 -1.33 -3.58 -6.78
C VAL A 71 0.03 -2.91 -6.68
N HIS A 72 0.15 -1.75 -7.30
CA HIS A 72 1.28 -0.85 -7.11
C HIS A 72 0.82 0.59 -6.98
N THR A 73 1.70 1.47 -6.57
CA THR A 73 1.39 2.89 -6.39
C THR A 73 2.29 3.76 -7.23
N GLU A 74 1.74 4.87 -7.71
CA GLU A 74 2.49 5.94 -8.37
C GLU A 74 2.23 7.25 -7.63
N LYS A 75 3.26 8.03 -7.43
CA LYS A 75 3.15 9.32 -6.75
C LYS A 75 3.44 10.47 -7.71
N ASN A 76 2.45 11.33 -7.92
CA ASN A 76 2.55 12.54 -8.72
C ASN A 76 2.25 13.77 -7.84
N GLY A 77 3.30 14.39 -7.27
CA GLY A 77 3.15 15.52 -6.35
C GLY A 77 2.36 15.11 -5.10
N ASP A 78 1.16 15.68 -4.93
CA ASP A 78 0.28 15.39 -3.78
C ASP A 78 -0.72 14.26 -4.02
N ILE A 79 -0.76 13.72 -5.24
CA ILE A 79 -1.68 12.64 -5.62
C ILE A 79 -0.95 11.32 -5.54
N LEU A 80 -1.47 10.40 -4.74
CA LEU A 80 -1.08 9.00 -4.70
C LEU A 80 -2.09 8.18 -5.49
N SER A 81 -1.64 7.58 -6.58
CA SER A 81 -2.47 6.72 -7.43
C SER A 81 -2.23 5.26 -7.09
N TRP A 82 -3.31 4.54 -6.82
CA TRP A 82 -3.29 3.09 -6.65
C TRP A 82 -3.71 2.44 -7.95
N LEU A 83 -2.86 1.59 -8.50
CA LEU A 83 -3.13 0.86 -9.73
C LEU A 83 -3.28 -0.62 -9.42
N ILE A 84 -4.45 -1.17 -9.77
CA ILE A 84 -4.79 -2.57 -9.55
C ILE A 84 -4.87 -3.24 -10.91
N GLU A 85 -3.91 -4.10 -11.21
CA GLU A 85 -3.85 -4.87 -12.44
C GLU A 85 -4.53 -6.22 -12.23
N LYS A 86 -5.63 -6.45 -12.91
CA LYS A 86 -6.33 -7.75 -12.89
C LYS A 86 -5.64 -8.76 -13.82
N PRO A 87 -5.77 -10.09 -13.57
CA PRO A 87 -5.10 -11.11 -14.37
C PRO A 87 -5.45 -11.09 -15.86
N HIS A 88 -6.64 -10.57 -16.22
CA HIS A 88 -7.11 -10.48 -17.61
C HIS A 88 -6.82 -9.12 -18.27
N GLY A 89 -5.95 -8.31 -17.69
CA GLY A 89 -5.43 -7.08 -18.29
C GLY A 89 -6.20 -5.80 -17.95
N GLU A 90 -7.31 -5.87 -17.24
CA GLU A 90 -8.02 -4.68 -16.77
C GLU A 90 -7.21 -3.97 -15.66
N VAL A 91 -7.07 -2.66 -15.75
CA VAL A 91 -6.40 -1.83 -14.75
C VAL A 91 -7.41 -0.88 -14.12
N ILE A 92 -7.52 -0.93 -12.80
CA ILE A 92 -8.32 0.02 -12.01
C ILE A 92 -7.38 1.03 -11.39
N LYS A 93 -7.65 2.31 -11.59
CA LYS A 93 -6.88 3.41 -11.00
C LYS A 93 -7.72 4.14 -9.95
N ILE A 94 -7.14 4.33 -8.77
CA ILE A 94 -7.74 5.08 -7.65
C ILE A 94 -6.77 6.18 -7.25
N ASP A 95 -7.18 7.44 -7.43
CA ASP A 95 -6.38 8.61 -7.10
C ASP A 95 -6.78 9.17 -5.73
N ILE A 96 -5.79 9.37 -4.87
CA ILE A 96 -5.97 9.92 -3.52
C ILE A 96 -5.14 11.20 -3.39
N ASN A 97 -5.80 12.30 -3.06
CA ASN A 97 -5.11 13.56 -2.78
C ASN A 97 -4.66 13.58 -1.31
N GLN A 98 -3.35 13.51 -1.09
CA GLN A 98 -2.75 13.44 0.26
C GLN A 98 -2.90 14.77 1.04
N LYS A 99 -3.02 15.91 0.38
CA LYS A 99 -3.23 17.20 1.06
C LYS A 99 -4.57 17.28 1.80
N ASN A 100 -5.60 16.63 1.27
CA ASN A 100 -6.94 16.67 1.86
C ASN A 100 -7.12 15.70 3.02
N GLN A 101 -6.12 14.86 3.30
CA GLN A 101 -6.19 13.89 4.41
C GLN A 101 -6.10 14.55 5.80
N THR A 102 -5.60 15.77 5.90
CA THR A 102 -5.52 16.52 7.16
C THR A 102 -6.88 17.00 7.68
N ASN A 103 -7.91 17.01 6.84
CA ASN A 103 -9.28 17.40 7.19
C ASN A 103 -10.21 16.21 7.52
N THR A 104 -9.65 15.05 7.85
CA THR A 104 -10.43 13.84 8.15
C THR A 104 -11.39 14.05 9.32
N LYS A 105 -11.02 14.88 10.31
CA LYS A 105 -11.90 15.22 11.45
C LYS A 105 -13.14 16.01 11.02
N GLU A 106 -12.99 17.00 10.16
CA GLU A 106 -14.13 17.80 9.67
C GLU A 106 -15.03 16.98 8.73
N THR A 107 -14.46 16.17 7.87
CA THR A 107 -15.21 15.32 6.93
C THR A 107 -15.99 14.23 7.68
N LEU A 108 -15.37 13.60 8.68
CA LEU A 108 -16.04 12.63 9.55
C LEU A 108 -17.14 13.29 10.39
N CYS A 109 -16.88 14.47 10.96
CA CYS A 109 -17.89 15.21 11.72
C CYS A 109 -19.09 15.60 10.86
N LYS A 110 -18.87 16.03 9.59
CA LYS A 110 -19.95 16.29 8.65
C LYS A 110 -20.75 15.04 8.33
N TYR A 111 -20.06 13.94 8.01
CA TYR A 111 -20.71 12.67 7.69
C TYR A 111 -21.60 12.15 8.84
N PHE A 112 -21.09 12.17 10.08
CA PHE A 112 -21.85 11.74 11.24
C PHE A 112 -22.99 12.69 11.59
N ARG A 113 -22.84 14.00 11.36
CA ARG A 113 -23.88 14.99 11.56
C ARG A 113 -25.04 14.82 10.57
N GLU A 114 -24.74 14.54 9.30
CA GLU A 114 -25.74 14.31 8.25
C GLU A 114 -26.52 13.00 8.44
N LYS A 115 -25.92 12.02 9.10
CA LYS A 115 -26.53 10.70 9.38
C LYS A 115 -27.24 10.63 10.72
N GLU A 116 -27.27 11.70 11.52
CA GLU A 116 -27.80 11.71 12.91
C GLU A 116 -27.24 10.59 13.81
N ILE A 117 -26.08 10.04 13.45
CA ILE A 117 -25.41 9.01 14.24
C ILE A 117 -24.69 9.71 15.38
N ARG A 118 -25.18 9.50 16.62
CA ARG A 118 -24.51 10.02 17.80
C ARG A 118 -23.12 9.42 17.95
N TYR A 119 -22.10 10.26 17.81
CA TYR A 119 -20.70 9.92 17.96
C TYR A 119 -20.35 9.28 19.31
N GLU A 120 -21.11 9.64 20.37
CA GLU A 120 -20.85 9.18 21.74
C GLU A 120 -21.05 7.67 21.95
N SER A 121 -21.89 7.01 21.15
CA SER A 121 -22.14 5.57 21.31
C SER A 121 -21.11 4.68 20.61
N ALA A 122 -20.30 5.22 19.69
CA ALA A 122 -19.33 4.44 18.91
C ALA A 122 -17.97 4.28 19.61
N PHE A 123 -17.69 5.05 20.67
CA PHE A 123 -16.38 5.10 21.33
C PHE A 123 -16.41 4.83 22.84
N THR A 124 -17.50 4.33 23.40
CA THR A 124 -17.49 3.81 24.76
C THR A 124 -16.83 2.43 24.78
N PHE A 125 -15.50 2.43 24.86
CA PHE A 125 -14.77 1.26 25.31
C PHE A 125 -14.98 1.10 26.81
N ARG A 126 -15.65 0.07 27.18
CA ARG A 126 -15.63 -0.43 28.56
C ARG A 126 -14.64 -1.58 28.69
#